data_dcf58e6d429a274e147c309d046e21d6
#
_entry.id   dcf58e6d429a274e147c309d046e21d6
#
_cell.length_a   1.000
_cell.length_b   1.000
_cell.length_c   1.000
_cell.angle_alpha   90.00
_cell.angle_beta   90.00
_cell.angle_gamma   90.00
#
_symmetry.space_group_name_H-M   'P 1'
#
loop_
_entity.id
_entity.type
_entity.pdbx_description
1 polymer ?
#
loop_
_entity_poly.entity_id
_entity_poly.type
_entity_poly.pdbx_seq_one_letter_code
_entity_poly.pdbx_strand_id
1 'polypeptide(L)'
;MKSFLPLLLALAVGAGPAADALAASSVHHATTKNATSTKSAKTAKAAKAGARSGKNAKNTKARAAKAAAVAAAATARPRIDYDGEQVNFSEWQAVRDFEDEMVVRNGFERAALQDIVRQARFIDSAVQLVKPAPPGKPKNWQAYSERFIEPIRINAGVRFWNENAETLSRAEAIYGVPAEIIVGIIGVETIYGRDTGRFRVLDVLTTLAFAYPEAPNRESRMAFFRGELENTLLLARKEHIDPFSLLGSFAGAVGMPQFMPGNILKYGVDFDGDGIVDLRNSAQDAIGSVANFLVEHGWNREFSDPPVVQADVAPSLAWQPLLGGLDPRYRPAELSEAGVATQATLADDRLYGLVDLQNGAAATEYWVANANFFAITKYNRSYFYAMSVVELGRAVKLSRGL
;
A
#
# COMPACT_ATOMS: atom_id res chain seq x y z
N MET A 1 -5.58 -33.71 1.46
CA MET A 1 -4.84 -32.48 1.20
C MET A 1 -5.83 -31.46 0.68
N LYS A 2 -6.29 -30.54 1.53
CA LYS A 2 -7.18 -29.45 1.14
C LYS A 2 -6.29 -28.34 0.58
N SER A 3 -6.38 -28.06 -0.71
CA SER A 3 -5.67 -26.96 -1.35
C SER A 3 -6.19 -25.66 -0.76
N PHE A 4 -5.35 -24.96 -0.02
CA PHE A 4 -5.59 -23.56 0.37
C PHE A 4 -5.49 -22.73 -0.91
N LEU A 5 -6.64 -22.29 -1.42
CA LEU A 5 -6.73 -21.25 -2.40
C LEU A 5 -6.26 -19.96 -1.69
N PRO A 6 -5.24 -19.24 -2.17
CA PRO A 6 -4.83 -18.00 -1.56
C PRO A 6 -5.98 -17.00 -1.68
N LEU A 7 -6.49 -16.58 -0.55
CA LEU A 7 -7.53 -15.55 -0.46
C LEU A 7 -6.85 -14.19 -0.62
N LEU A 8 -6.45 -13.88 -1.84
CA LEU A 8 -6.02 -12.54 -2.20
C LEU A 8 -7.21 -11.59 -2.00
N LEU A 9 -6.98 -10.62 -1.15
CA LEU A 9 -7.93 -9.56 -0.84
C LEU A 9 -8.38 -8.91 -2.14
N ALA A 10 -9.65 -9.11 -2.50
CA ALA A 10 -10.23 -8.41 -3.62
C ALA A 10 -10.13 -6.91 -3.32
N LEU A 11 -9.37 -6.17 -4.12
CA LEU A 11 -9.41 -4.72 -4.18
C LEU A 11 -10.87 -4.29 -4.44
N ALA A 12 -11.65 -4.14 -3.37
CA ALA A 12 -12.95 -3.53 -3.42
C ALA A 12 -12.75 -2.01 -3.60
N VAL A 13 -12.36 -1.60 -4.80
CA VAL A 13 -12.49 -0.20 -5.19
C VAL A 13 -13.98 0.04 -5.42
N GLY A 14 -14.66 0.38 -4.32
CA GLY A 14 -16.04 0.83 -4.37
C GLY A 14 -16.11 2.11 -5.20
N ALA A 15 -16.93 2.08 -6.26
CA ALA A 15 -17.34 3.26 -6.98
C ALA A 15 -18.20 4.12 -6.05
N GLY A 16 -17.61 5.20 -5.51
CA GLY A 16 -18.35 6.34 -5.01
C GLY A 16 -18.49 7.35 -6.14
N PRO A 17 -19.56 8.16 -6.18
CA PRO A 17 -19.78 9.12 -7.25
C PRO A 17 -18.66 10.17 -7.29
N ALA A 18 -18.15 10.41 -8.49
CA ALA A 18 -17.28 11.54 -8.77
C ALA A 18 -18.06 12.84 -8.49
N ALA A 19 -17.59 13.64 -7.54
CA ALA A 19 -17.97 15.02 -7.42
C ALA A 19 -16.82 15.85 -7.99
N ASP A 20 -17.11 16.55 -9.08
CA ASP A 20 -16.27 17.57 -9.69
C ASP A 20 -15.89 18.65 -8.66
N ALA A 21 -14.62 18.99 -8.63
CA ALA A 21 -14.19 20.29 -8.18
C ALA A 21 -12.96 20.72 -8.97
N LEU A 22 -13.21 21.39 -10.08
CA LEU A 22 -12.32 22.37 -10.69
C LEU A 22 -12.17 23.57 -9.74
N ALA A 23 -10.96 23.87 -9.34
CA ALA A 23 -10.61 25.21 -8.92
C ALA A 23 -9.16 25.49 -9.28
N ALA A 24 -8.99 26.29 -10.29
CA ALA A 24 -7.77 27.00 -10.64
C ALA A 24 -7.49 28.10 -9.62
N SER A 25 -6.22 28.31 -9.26
CA SER A 25 -5.67 29.65 -8.93
C SER A 25 -4.16 29.55 -8.83
N SER A 26 -3.46 30.03 -9.83
CA SER A 26 -2.73 31.31 -9.98
C SER A 26 -1.60 31.54 -8.98
N VAL A 27 -0.41 31.34 -9.52
CA VAL A 27 0.84 32.16 -9.48
C VAL A 27 0.87 33.32 -8.50
N HIS A 28 1.88 33.33 -7.62
CA HIS A 28 2.62 34.55 -7.32
C HIS A 28 4.11 34.27 -7.08
N HIS A 29 4.90 34.83 -7.98
CA HIS A 29 6.33 35.06 -7.83
C HIS A 29 6.57 36.12 -6.76
N ALA A 30 7.59 35.90 -5.92
CA ALA A 30 8.32 37.00 -5.30
C ALA A 30 9.80 36.62 -5.18
N THR A 31 10.56 37.20 -6.07
CA THR A 31 12.02 37.35 -6.03
C THR A 31 12.41 38.34 -4.95
N THR A 32 13.41 38.03 -4.14
CA THR A 32 14.33 39.06 -3.65
C THR A 32 15.75 38.50 -3.46
N LYS A 33 16.67 39.28 -3.99
CA LYS A 33 18.11 39.11 -4.08
C LYS A 33 18.84 39.66 -2.87
N ASN A 34 20.12 39.25 -2.81
CA ASN A 34 21.31 39.94 -2.25
C ASN A 34 21.64 39.58 -0.81
N ALA A 35 22.85 39.40 -0.46
CA ALA A 35 24.22 39.41 -1.00
C ALA A 35 25.18 39.60 0.17
N THR A 36 26.38 39.10 -0.05
CA THR A 36 27.70 39.52 0.51
C THR A 36 28.07 39.11 1.93
N SER A 37 29.00 38.22 2.03
CA SER A 37 30.47 38.34 2.20
C SER A 37 30.89 38.66 3.63
N THR A 38 31.76 37.87 4.22
CA THR A 38 33.21 38.18 4.39
C THR A 38 33.95 37.07 5.18
N LYS A 39 35.18 36.90 4.78
CA LYS A 39 36.33 36.13 5.22
C LYS A 39 36.69 36.22 6.71
N SER A 40 37.24 35.14 7.28
CA SER A 40 38.63 35.06 7.86
C SER A 40 38.80 33.73 8.58
N ALA A 41 39.66 32.89 8.20
CA ALA A 41 41.10 32.67 8.43
C ALA A 41 41.45 31.90 9.73
N LYS A 42 42.03 30.70 9.48
CA LYS A 42 43.11 30.00 10.18
C LYS A 42 43.00 29.68 11.67
N THR A 43 43.03 28.37 12.00
CA THR A 43 44.31 27.78 12.47
C THR A 43 44.22 26.25 12.46
N ALA A 44 45.30 25.63 12.00
CA ALA A 44 45.53 24.21 11.94
C ALA A 44 45.80 23.61 13.32
N LYS A 45 45.24 22.42 13.58
CA LYS A 45 45.88 21.46 14.50
C LYS A 45 45.70 20.05 13.95
N ALA A 46 46.85 19.52 13.49
CA ALA A 46 46.97 18.14 13.10
C ALA A 46 46.81 17.22 14.34
N ALA A 47 45.96 16.21 14.24
CA ALA A 47 45.99 15.06 15.13
C ALA A 47 45.52 13.82 14.39
N LYS A 48 46.50 12.97 14.14
CA LYS A 48 46.45 11.50 13.91
C LYS A 48 45.18 10.92 13.27
N ALA A 49 45.24 10.75 11.97
CA ALA A 49 44.47 9.73 11.23
C ALA A 49 45.14 8.36 11.48
N GLY A 50 44.44 7.50 12.18
CA GLY A 50 44.82 6.11 12.41
C GLY A 50 43.59 5.24 12.51
N ALA A 51 43.43 4.33 11.55
CA ALA A 51 42.61 3.13 11.62
C ALA A 51 41.07 3.28 11.65
N ARG A 52 40.46 3.93 10.65
CA ARG A 52 39.00 3.76 10.35
C ARG A 52 38.68 3.43 8.89
N SER A 53 39.70 3.30 8.05
CA SER A 53 39.50 3.08 6.59
C SER A 53 39.11 1.64 6.18
N GLY A 54 39.35 0.62 7.01
CA GLY A 54 39.14 -0.75 6.61
C GLY A 54 37.70 -1.28 6.76
N LYS A 55 36.91 -0.73 7.69
CA LYS A 55 35.53 -1.17 7.92
C LYS A 55 34.56 -0.56 6.90
N ASN A 56 34.73 0.71 6.52
CA ASN A 56 33.87 1.37 5.54
C ASN A 56 34.06 0.81 4.13
N ALA A 57 35.30 0.45 3.74
CA ALA A 57 35.55 -0.13 2.41
C ALA A 57 34.96 -1.56 2.28
N LYS A 58 34.94 -2.35 3.34
CA LYS A 58 34.28 -3.68 3.35
C LYS A 58 32.77 -3.54 3.30
N ASN A 59 32.18 -2.59 4.03
CA ASN A 59 30.74 -2.35 3.99
C ASN A 59 30.28 -1.79 2.64
N THR A 60 31.04 -0.88 2.03
CA THR A 60 30.70 -0.34 0.70
C THR A 60 30.78 -1.43 -0.39
N LYS A 61 31.80 -2.31 -0.33
CA LYS A 61 31.89 -3.46 -1.26
C LYS A 61 30.76 -4.48 -1.04
N ALA A 62 30.39 -4.77 0.20
CA ALA A 62 29.28 -5.66 0.51
C ALA A 62 27.92 -5.08 0.07
N ARG A 63 27.72 -3.79 0.28
CA ARG A 63 26.52 -3.06 -0.22
C ARG A 63 26.47 -3.06 -1.75
N ALA A 64 27.57 -2.72 -2.42
CA ALA A 64 27.64 -2.75 -3.88
C ALA A 64 27.41 -4.16 -4.46
N ALA A 65 27.95 -5.19 -3.81
CA ALA A 65 27.72 -6.57 -4.21
C ALA A 65 26.27 -7.01 -3.98
N LYS A 66 25.65 -6.60 -2.88
CA LYS A 66 24.22 -6.86 -2.61
C LYS A 66 23.33 -6.12 -3.62
N ALA A 67 23.59 -4.83 -3.88
CA ALA A 67 22.86 -4.06 -4.88
C ALA A 67 23.03 -4.65 -6.29
N ALA A 68 24.22 -5.08 -6.67
CA ALA A 68 24.45 -5.75 -7.95
C ALA A 68 23.72 -7.12 -8.03
N ALA A 69 23.67 -7.87 -6.93
CA ALA A 69 22.93 -9.13 -6.88
C ALA A 69 21.42 -8.92 -6.96
N VAL A 70 20.88 -7.89 -6.29
CA VAL A 70 19.46 -7.52 -6.36
C VAL A 70 19.13 -7.00 -7.76
N ALA A 71 19.98 -6.15 -8.36
CA ALA A 71 19.80 -5.69 -9.74
C ALA A 71 19.84 -6.85 -10.75
N ALA A 72 20.78 -7.81 -10.58
CA ALA A 72 20.83 -9.02 -11.42
C ALA A 72 19.59 -9.90 -11.24
N ALA A 73 19.09 -10.05 -10.00
CA ALA A 73 17.84 -10.76 -9.74
C ALA A 73 16.62 -10.03 -10.32
N ALA A 74 16.60 -8.69 -10.26
CA ALA A 74 15.54 -7.85 -10.80
C ALA A 74 15.49 -7.85 -12.34
N THR A 75 16.62 -8.13 -13.01
CA THR A 75 16.68 -8.29 -14.48
C THR A 75 16.42 -9.73 -14.94
N ALA A 76 16.51 -10.71 -14.03
CA ALA A 76 16.22 -12.11 -14.34
C ALA A 76 14.71 -12.31 -14.50
N ARG A 77 14.28 -12.81 -15.67
CA ARG A 77 12.87 -13.16 -15.88
C ARG A 77 12.47 -14.31 -14.98
N PRO A 78 11.47 -14.12 -14.11
CA PRO A 78 11.03 -15.18 -13.21
C PRO A 78 10.40 -16.35 -13.99
N ARG A 79 10.47 -17.53 -13.42
CA ARG A 79 9.75 -18.69 -13.93
C ARG A 79 8.25 -18.45 -13.73
N ILE A 80 7.48 -18.56 -14.81
CA ILE A 80 6.03 -18.33 -14.79
C ILE A 80 5.37 -19.63 -14.31
N ASP A 81 4.57 -19.54 -13.23
CA ASP A 81 3.85 -20.68 -12.65
C ASP A 81 2.39 -20.80 -13.17
N TYR A 82 2.04 -20.10 -14.23
CA TYR A 82 0.71 -20.11 -14.83
C TYR A 82 0.81 -20.12 -16.34
N ASP A 83 -0.14 -20.78 -16.97
CA ASP A 83 -0.28 -20.83 -18.42
C ASP A 83 -1.03 -19.57 -18.87
N GLY A 84 -0.30 -18.57 -19.33
CA GLY A 84 -0.87 -17.41 -20.02
C GLY A 84 -1.08 -17.75 -21.50
N GLU A 85 -2.21 -17.30 -22.05
CA GLU A 85 -2.49 -17.45 -23.47
C GLU A 85 -1.64 -16.47 -24.30
N GLN A 86 -1.14 -16.94 -25.43
CA GLN A 86 -0.52 -16.08 -26.42
C GLN A 86 -1.61 -15.36 -27.22
N VAL A 87 -1.91 -14.13 -26.84
CA VAL A 87 -2.78 -13.23 -27.57
C VAL A 87 -1.92 -12.16 -28.22
N ASN A 88 -2.19 -11.84 -29.48
CA ASN A 88 -1.49 -10.75 -30.15
C ASN A 88 -2.08 -9.40 -29.76
N PHE A 89 -1.69 -8.87 -28.62
CA PHE A 89 -2.14 -7.56 -28.15
C PHE A 89 -1.85 -6.42 -29.15
N SER A 90 -0.82 -6.55 -29.99
CA SER A 90 -0.48 -5.54 -31.01
C SER A 90 -1.57 -5.33 -32.06
N GLU A 91 -2.49 -6.29 -32.23
CA GLU A 91 -3.64 -6.16 -33.14
C GLU A 91 -4.80 -5.35 -32.54
N TRP A 92 -4.76 -5.08 -31.22
CA TRP A 92 -5.82 -4.35 -30.53
C TRP A 92 -5.62 -2.83 -30.68
N GLN A 93 -6.63 -2.13 -31.23
CA GLN A 93 -6.53 -0.69 -31.44
C GLN A 93 -6.24 0.06 -30.14
N ALA A 94 -6.93 -0.31 -29.03
CA ALA A 94 -6.72 0.32 -27.74
C ALA A 94 -5.29 0.16 -27.18
N VAL A 95 -4.57 -0.90 -27.56
CA VAL A 95 -3.17 -1.11 -27.19
C VAL A 95 -2.26 -0.21 -28.02
N ARG A 96 -2.52 -0.08 -29.33
CA ARG A 96 -1.77 0.85 -30.18
C ARG A 96 -1.95 2.30 -29.74
N ASP A 97 -3.18 2.68 -29.37
CA ASP A 97 -3.47 4.02 -28.84
C ASP A 97 -2.69 4.27 -27.52
N PHE A 98 -2.60 3.27 -26.66
CA PHE A 98 -1.79 3.33 -25.44
C PHE A 98 -0.29 3.45 -25.74
N GLU A 99 0.23 2.69 -26.72
CA GLU A 99 1.63 2.82 -27.17
C GLU A 99 1.91 4.25 -27.68
N ASP A 100 0.99 4.84 -28.47
CA ASP A 100 1.10 6.21 -28.96
C ASP A 100 1.14 7.22 -27.81
N GLU A 101 0.27 7.06 -26.80
CA GLU A 101 0.27 7.89 -25.61
C GLU A 101 1.60 7.78 -24.84
N MET A 102 2.14 6.57 -24.66
CA MET A 102 3.40 6.34 -23.96
C MET A 102 4.59 6.98 -24.66
N VAL A 103 4.62 6.95 -26.01
CA VAL A 103 5.65 7.64 -26.81
C VAL A 103 5.53 9.14 -26.59
N VAL A 104 4.32 9.71 -26.73
CA VAL A 104 4.11 11.16 -26.67
C VAL A 104 4.31 11.73 -25.28
N ARG A 105 3.72 11.10 -24.26
CA ARG A 105 3.74 11.62 -22.88
C ARG A 105 5.01 11.28 -22.12
N ASN A 106 5.52 10.09 -22.34
CA ASN A 106 6.59 9.55 -21.49
C ASN A 106 7.92 9.34 -22.21
N GLY A 107 7.97 9.61 -23.54
CA GLY A 107 9.19 9.50 -24.35
C GLY A 107 9.73 8.07 -24.44
N PHE A 108 8.85 7.07 -24.47
CA PHE A 108 9.27 5.70 -24.74
C PHE A 108 9.58 5.51 -26.23
N GLU A 109 10.59 4.69 -26.50
CA GLU A 109 10.86 4.24 -27.86
C GLU A 109 9.76 3.28 -28.33
N ARG A 110 9.11 3.61 -29.46
CA ARG A 110 8.00 2.80 -30.01
C ARG A 110 8.37 1.34 -30.21
N ALA A 111 9.54 1.07 -30.79
CA ALA A 111 9.99 -0.30 -31.04
C ALA A 111 10.13 -1.09 -29.73
N ALA A 112 10.64 -0.47 -28.67
CA ALA A 112 10.75 -1.11 -27.36
C ALA A 112 9.39 -1.44 -26.73
N LEU A 113 8.39 -0.53 -26.85
CA LEU A 113 7.02 -0.81 -26.39
C LEU A 113 6.38 -1.95 -27.17
N GLN A 114 6.51 -1.96 -28.48
CA GLN A 114 6.01 -3.04 -29.33
C GLN A 114 6.66 -4.38 -28.99
N ASP A 115 7.95 -4.40 -28.66
CA ASP A 115 8.64 -5.60 -28.22
C ASP A 115 8.09 -6.13 -26.88
N ILE A 116 7.78 -5.23 -25.95
CA ILE A 116 7.14 -5.57 -24.68
C ILE A 116 5.74 -6.12 -24.93
N VAL A 117 4.91 -5.42 -25.70
CA VAL A 117 3.52 -5.82 -25.99
C VAL A 117 3.47 -7.19 -26.67
N ARG A 118 4.36 -7.48 -27.61
CA ARG A 118 4.43 -8.80 -28.27
C ARG A 118 4.75 -9.95 -27.30
N GLN A 119 5.43 -9.68 -26.19
CA GLN A 119 5.81 -10.66 -25.19
C GLN A 119 4.80 -10.78 -24.04
N ALA A 120 3.87 -9.83 -23.93
CA ALA A 120 2.82 -9.87 -22.92
C ALA A 120 1.85 -11.03 -23.18
N ARG A 121 1.37 -11.64 -22.11
CA ARG A 121 0.44 -12.76 -22.15
C ARG A 121 -0.92 -12.38 -21.58
N PHE A 122 -1.97 -12.93 -22.17
CA PHE A 122 -3.30 -12.81 -21.62
C PHE A 122 -3.49 -13.78 -20.45
N ILE A 123 -4.02 -13.29 -19.34
CA ILE A 123 -4.18 -14.07 -18.10
C ILE A 123 -5.66 -14.21 -17.78
N ASP A 124 -6.30 -15.29 -18.30
CA ASP A 124 -7.73 -15.53 -18.05
C ASP A 124 -8.04 -15.66 -16.56
N SER A 125 -7.18 -16.33 -15.79
CA SER A 125 -7.36 -16.45 -14.34
C SER A 125 -7.44 -15.10 -13.62
N ALA A 126 -6.71 -14.07 -14.07
CA ALA A 126 -6.84 -12.72 -13.53
C ALA A 126 -8.21 -12.12 -13.85
N VAL A 127 -8.71 -12.30 -15.09
CA VAL A 127 -10.06 -11.86 -15.48
C VAL A 127 -11.13 -12.52 -14.62
N GLN A 128 -11.01 -13.83 -14.35
CA GLN A 128 -11.98 -14.55 -13.51
C GLN A 128 -11.94 -14.07 -12.05
N LEU A 129 -10.75 -13.84 -11.50
CA LEU A 129 -10.55 -13.45 -10.10
C LEU A 129 -11.00 -12.00 -9.79
N VAL A 130 -10.99 -11.10 -10.78
CA VAL A 130 -11.48 -9.71 -10.58
C VAL A 130 -12.99 -9.56 -10.78
N LYS A 131 -13.70 -10.60 -11.20
CA LYS A 131 -15.16 -10.54 -11.31
C LYS A 131 -15.79 -10.21 -9.98
N PRO A 132 -16.81 -9.34 -9.96
CA PRO A 132 -17.56 -9.06 -8.75
C PRO A 132 -18.11 -10.35 -8.12
N ALA A 133 -18.03 -10.44 -6.80
CA ALA A 133 -18.68 -11.54 -6.09
C ALA A 133 -20.20 -11.48 -6.34
N PRO A 134 -20.88 -12.64 -6.43
CA PRO A 134 -22.34 -12.66 -6.53
C PRO A 134 -22.98 -11.88 -5.37
N PRO A 135 -24.01 -11.06 -5.63
CA PRO A 135 -24.73 -10.34 -4.60
C PRO A 135 -25.41 -11.31 -3.62
N GLY A 136 -25.48 -10.98 -2.35
CA GLY A 136 -26.41 -11.64 -1.45
C GLY A 136 -25.87 -12.26 -0.16
N LYS A 137 -24.59 -12.24 0.13
CA LYS A 137 -24.13 -12.61 1.48
C LYS A 137 -24.08 -11.36 2.36
N PRO A 138 -24.81 -11.33 3.50
CA PRO A 138 -24.68 -10.25 4.47
C PRO A 138 -23.21 -10.10 4.91
N LYS A 139 -22.78 -8.87 5.11
CA LYS A 139 -21.46 -8.61 5.72
C LYS A 139 -21.43 -9.27 7.09
N ASN A 140 -20.33 -9.95 7.39
CA ASN A 140 -20.12 -10.64 8.68
C ASN A 140 -18.69 -10.40 9.13
N TRP A 141 -18.54 -9.53 10.12
CA TRP A 141 -17.26 -9.11 10.66
C TRP A 141 -16.52 -10.29 11.33
N GLN A 142 -17.19 -11.07 12.13
CA GLN A 142 -16.56 -12.20 12.82
C GLN A 142 -15.95 -13.19 11.80
N ALA A 143 -16.75 -13.61 10.82
CA ALA A 143 -16.27 -14.52 9.77
C ALA A 143 -15.18 -13.88 8.90
N TYR A 144 -15.12 -12.54 8.79
CA TYR A 144 -14.07 -11.84 8.08
C TYR A 144 -12.79 -11.77 8.89
N SER A 145 -12.86 -11.36 10.16
CA SER A 145 -11.70 -11.18 11.04
C SER A 145 -10.99 -12.48 11.36
N GLU A 146 -11.72 -13.60 11.50
CA GLU A 146 -11.15 -14.95 11.70
C GLU A 146 -10.16 -15.38 10.62
N ARG A 147 -10.21 -14.78 9.43
CA ARG A 147 -9.25 -15.05 8.34
C ARG A 147 -7.88 -14.43 8.58
N PHE A 148 -7.84 -13.40 9.40
CA PHE A 148 -6.63 -12.61 9.69
C PHE A 148 -6.13 -12.79 11.11
N ILE A 149 -7.05 -12.90 12.06
CA ILE A 149 -6.73 -13.06 13.49
C ILE A 149 -6.65 -14.55 13.82
N GLU A 150 -5.62 -15.23 13.34
CA GLU A 150 -5.44 -16.66 13.52
C GLU A 150 -3.99 -17.01 13.90
N PRO A 151 -3.75 -18.17 14.55
CA PRO A 151 -2.45 -18.48 15.16
C PRO A 151 -1.27 -18.48 14.18
N ILE A 152 -1.46 -18.90 12.92
CA ILE A 152 -0.36 -18.96 11.94
C ILE A 152 0.13 -17.54 11.64
N ARG A 153 -0.80 -16.61 11.43
CA ARG A 153 -0.50 -15.22 11.11
C ARG A 153 0.06 -14.47 12.32
N ILE A 154 -0.53 -14.67 13.51
CA ILE A 154 -0.01 -14.08 14.75
C ILE A 154 1.41 -14.55 15.02
N ASN A 155 1.68 -15.87 14.98
CA ASN A 155 3.02 -16.41 15.20
C ASN A 155 4.04 -15.95 14.14
N ALA A 156 3.62 -15.81 12.88
CA ALA A 156 4.45 -15.22 11.84
C ALA A 156 4.76 -13.75 12.13
N GLY A 157 3.79 -13.01 12.64
CA GLY A 157 3.94 -11.61 13.05
C GLY A 157 4.91 -11.40 14.19
N VAL A 158 4.84 -12.26 15.20
CA VAL A 158 5.82 -12.25 16.31
C VAL A 158 7.25 -12.46 15.79
N ARG A 159 7.46 -13.41 14.88
CA ARG A 159 8.79 -13.63 14.27
C ARG A 159 9.23 -12.43 13.44
N PHE A 160 8.36 -11.94 12.54
CA PHE A 160 8.65 -10.78 11.71
C PHE A 160 9.02 -9.55 12.53
N TRP A 161 8.27 -9.27 13.59
CA TRP A 161 8.56 -8.15 14.48
C TRP A 161 9.91 -8.32 15.20
N ASN A 162 10.21 -9.53 15.70
CA ASN A 162 11.49 -9.79 16.36
C ASN A 162 12.68 -9.64 15.41
N GLU A 163 12.56 -10.15 14.19
CA GLU A 163 13.61 -10.07 13.16
C GLU A 163 13.83 -8.64 12.66
N ASN A 164 12.80 -7.78 12.72
CA ASN A 164 12.84 -6.41 12.20
C ASN A 164 12.63 -5.34 13.27
N ALA A 165 12.89 -5.66 14.56
CA ALA A 165 12.57 -4.78 15.67
C ALA A 165 13.24 -3.40 15.58
N GLU A 166 14.51 -3.33 15.17
CA GLU A 166 15.25 -2.09 14.98
C GLU A 166 14.64 -1.25 13.83
N THR A 167 14.32 -1.90 12.72
CA THR A 167 13.71 -1.23 11.56
C THR A 167 12.33 -0.68 11.90
N LEU A 168 11.49 -1.45 12.59
CA LEU A 168 10.16 -1.02 13.04
C LEU A 168 10.26 0.16 14.01
N SER A 169 11.17 0.10 14.99
CA SER A 169 11.40 1.21 15.92
C SER A 169 11.88 2.46 15.19
N ARG A 170 12.77 2.33 14.21
CA ARG A 170 13.22 3.44 13.38
C ARG A 170 12.09 4.04 12.53
N ALA A 171 11.25 3.20 11.94
CA ALA A 171 10.09 3.66 11.17
C ALA A 171 9.10 4.41 12.08
N GLU A 172 8.81 3.89 13.27
CA GLU A 172 7.96 4.56 14.26
C GLU A 172 8.54 5.92 14.68
N ALA A 173 9.84 6.00 14.93
CA ALA A 173 10.50 7.26 15.29
C ALA A 173 10.45 8.31 14.16
N ILE A 174 10.64 7.89 12.90
CA ILE A 174 10.66 8.78 11.73
C ILE A 174 9.25 9.23 11.34
N TYR A 175 8.33 8.28 11.21
CA TYR A 175 7.00 8.51 10.64
C TYR A 175 5.90 8.69 11.69
N GLY A 176 6.14 8.32 12.95
CA GLY A 176 5.13 8.36 14.00
C GLY A 176 4.01 7.32 13.83
N VAL A 177 4.24 6.30 13.00
CA VAL A 177 3.30 5.19 12.82
C VAL A 177 3.70 4.06 13.77
N PRO A 178 2.86 3.64 14.72
CA PRO A 178 3.19 2.56 15.65
C PRO A 178 3.55 1.26 14.92
N ALA A 179 4.57 0.56 15.44
CA ALA A 179 5.05 -0.70 14.86
C ALA A 179 3.93 -1.73 14.67
N GLU A 180 2.96 -1.79 15.61
CA GLU A 180 1.81 -2.70 15.50
C GLU A 180 0.95 -2.45 14.27
N ILE A 181 0.81 -1.21 13.81
CA ILE A 181 0.02 -0.88 12.61
C ILE A 181 0.75 -1.34 11.35
N ILE A 182 2.07 -1.08 11.27
CA ILE A 182 2.90 -1.55 10.15
C ILE A 182 2.88 -3.08 10.06
N VAL A 183 3.08 -3.75 11.19
CA VAL A 183 3.01 -5.22 11.32
C VAL A 183 1.63 -5.74 10.93
N GLY A 184 0.56 -5.06 11.38
CA GLY A 184 -0.82 -5.38 11.02
C GLY A 184 -1.05 -5.35 9.51
N ILE A 185 -0.62 -4.29 8.82
CA ILE A 185 -0.76 -4.16 7.36
C ILE A 185 -0.01 -5.29 6.64
N ILE A 186 1.29 -5.45 6.88
CA ILE A 186 2.11 -6.46 6.20
C ILE A 186 1.58 -7.88 6.50
N GLY A 187 1.07 -8.09 7.71
CA GLY A 187 0.46 -9.35 8.13
C GLY A 187 -0.86 -9.63 7.40
N VAL A 188 -1.74 -8.66 7.27
CA VAL A 188 -3.01 -8.79 6.54
C VAL A 188 -2.75 -9.04 5.06
N GLU A 189 -1.83 -8.28 4.46
CA GLU A 189 -1.57 -8.33 3.02
C GLU A 189 -0.95 -9.67 2.58
N THR A 190 0.12 -10.10 3.21
CA THR A 190 0.93 -11.19 2.64
C THR A 190 1.40 -12.24 3.63
N ILE A 191 0.91 -12.21 4.88
CA ILE A 191 1.46 -13.05 5.96
C ILE A 191 3.00 -12.85 6.02
N TYR A 192 3.40 -11.59 6.10
CA TYR A 192 4.80 -11.15 6.20
C TYR A 192 5.69 -11.64 5.05
N GLY A 193 5.21 -11.48 3.81
CA GLY A 193 5.95 -11.83 2.60
C GLY A 193 5.80 -13.29 2.15
N ARG A 194 5.03 -14.11 2.87
CA ARG A 194 4.79 -15.52 2.51
C ARG A 194 3.96 -15.66 1.23
N ASP A 195 3.04 -14.74 0.98
CA ASP A 195 2.06 -14.80 -0.11
C ASP A 195 2.00 -13.48 -0.90
N THR A 196 3.07 -13.17 -1.62
CA THR A 196 3.21 -11.92 -2.40
C THR A 196 2.67 -12.02 -3.82
N GLY A 197 2.16 -13.18 -4.22
CA GLY A 197 1.70 -13.45 -5.58
C GLY A 197 2.82 -13.93 -6.52
N ARG A 198 2.41 -14.56 -7.64
CA ARG A 198 3.33 -15.19 -8.61
C ARG A 198 3.05 -14.80 -10.05
N PHE A 199 2.07 -13.92 -10.27
CA PHE A 199 1.75 -13.43 -11.62
C PHE A 199 2.80 -12.42 -12.06
N ARG A 200 3.18 -12.45 -13.33
CA ARG A 200 3.92 -11.33 -13.91
C ARG A 200 3.00 -10.10 -13.95
N VAL A 201 3.42 -9.04 -13.28
CA VAL A 201 2.63 -7.82 -13.11
C VAL A 201 2.26 -7.21 -14.47
N LEU A 202 3.22 -7.17 -15.39
CA LEU A 202 2.99 -6.64 -16.73
C LEU A 202 1.87 -7.40 -17.47
N ASP A 203 1.86 -8.73 -17.43
CA ASP A 203 0.85 -9.55 -18.10
C ASP A 203 -0.54 -9.31 -17.54
N VAL A 204 -0.64 -9.32 -16.21
CA VAL A 204 -1.91 -9.09 -15.51
C VAL A 204 -2.46 -7.71 -15.82
N LEU A 205 -1.61 -6.69 -15.72
CA LEU A 205 -2.04 -5.31 -15.95
C LEU A 205 -2.40 -5.07 -17.41
N THR A 206 -1.64 -5.63 -18.36
CA THR A 206 -2.01 -5.59 -19.78
C THR A 206 -3.37 -6.26 -20.00
N THR A 207 -3.59 -7.44 -19.43
CA THR A 207 -4.87 -8.14 -19.53
C THR A 207 -6.02 -7.31 -18.99
N LEU A 208 -5.90 -6.78 -17.76
CA LEU A 208 -6.97 -6.04 -17.09
C LEU A 208 -7.17 -4.62 -17.65
N ALA A 209 -6.12 -4.02 -18.23
CA ALA A 209 -6.20 -2.73 -18.90
C ALA A 209 -7.04 -2.76 -20.18
N PHE A 210 -7.06 -3.89 -20.88
CA PHE A 210 -7.69 -4.00 -22.19
C PHE A 210 -8.80 -5.05 -22.28
N ALA A 211 -8.89 -5.98 -21.32
CA ALA A 211 -9.87 -7.07 -21.30
C ALA A 211 -10.52 -7.26 -19.92
N TYR A 212 -10.78 -6.19 -19.20
CA TYR A 212 -11.51 -6.27 -17.93
C TYR A 212 -12.91 -6.87 -18.15
N PRO A 213 -13.39 -7.76 -17.27
CA PRO A 213 -14.71 -8.40 -17.44
C PRO A 213 -15.85 -7.38 -17.38
N GLU A 214 -17.02 -7.79 -17.90
CA GLU A 214 -18.22 -6.96 -17.83
C GLU A 214 -18.60 -6.65 -16.37
N ALA A 215 -18.73 -5.37 -16.09
CA ALA A 215 -19.09 -4.82 -14.79
C ALA A 215 -19.62 -3.40 -14.95
N PRO A 216 -20.47 -2.88 -14.04
CA PRO A 216 -21.01 -1.52 -14.13
C PRO A 216 -19.94 -0.42 -14.20
N ASN A 217 -18.76 -0.68 -13.63
CA ASN A 217 -17.63 0.24 -13.59
C ASN A 217 -16.45 -0.19 -14.50
N ARG A 218 -16.71 -0.97 -15.53
CA ARG A 218 -15.71 -1.59 -16.41
C ARG A 218 -14.73 -0.55 -16.99
N GLU A 219 -15.24 0.53 -17.53
CA GLU A 219 -14.38 1.57 -18.16
C GLU A 219 -13.43 2.23 -17.17
N SER A 220 -13.93 2.63 -16.01
CA SER A 220 -13.10 3.22 -14.96
C SER A 220 -12.07 2.24 -14.40
N ARG A 221 -12.40 0.94 -14.35
CA ARG A 221 -11.45 -0.10 -13.97
C ARG A 221 -10.37 -0.31 -15.01
N MET A 222 -10.74 -0.35 -16.30
CA MET A 222 -9.78 -0.44 -17.40
C MET A 222 -8.84 0.78 -17.42
N ALA A 223 -9.38 1.99 -17.21
CA ALA A 223 -8.58 3.20 -17.11
C ALA A 223 -7.59 3.13 -15.93
N PHE A 224 -8.03 2.66 -14.77
CA PHE A 224 -7.17 2.43 -13.62
C PHE A 224 -6.03 1.45 -13.96
N PHE A 225 -6.33 0.29 -14.53
CA PHE A 225 -5.30 -0.70 -14.88
C PHE A 225 -4.38 -0.23 -16.00
N ARG A 226 -4.83 0.61 -16.94
CA ARG A 226 -3.97 1.27 -17.93
C ARG A 226 -2.97 2.20 -17.26
N GLY A 227 -3.41 3.00 -16.27
CA GLY A 227 -2.52 3.82 -15.47
C GLY A 227 -1.48 3.01 -14.70
N GLU A 228 -1.88 1.85 -14.14
CA GLU A 228 -0.93 0.98 -13.44
C GLU A 228 0.03 0.24 -14.39
N LEU A 229 -0.40 -0.06 -15.62
CA LEU A 229 0.49 -0.57 -16.67
C LEU A 229 1.53 0.49 -17.08
N GLU A 230 1.11 1.75 -17.27
CA GLU A 230 2.01 2.89 -17.46
C GLU A 230 3.01 2.99 -16.31
N ASN A 231 2.53 2.99 -15.07
CA ASN A 231 3.37 3.04 -13.88
C ASN A 231 4.37 1.87 -13.80
N THR A 232 3.98 0.68 -14.26
CA THR A 232 4.88 -0.49 -14.33
C THR A 232 6.05 -0.23 -15.28
N LEU A 233 5.77 0.32 -16.45
CA LEU A 233 6.81 0.65 -17.44
C LEU A 233 7.72 1.78 -16.96
N LEU A 234 7.14 2.79 -16.31
CA LEU A 234 7.88 3.90 -15.68
C LEU A 234 8.77 3.41 -14.54
N LEU A 235 8.24 2.53 -13.68
CA LEU A 235 8.99 1.92 -12.59
C LEU A 235 10.16 1.08 -13.12
N ALA A 236 9.90 0.23 -14.11
CA ALA A 236 10.95 -0.59 -14.73
C ALA A 236 12.08 0.27 -15.32
N ARG A 237 11.72 1.39 -15.99
CA ARG A 237 12.69 2.34 -16.51
C ARG A 237 13.48 3.07 -15.42
N LYS A 238 12.79 3.51 -14.37
CA LYS A 238 13.40 4.23 -13.24
C LYS A 238 14.39 3.35 -12.48
N GLU A 239 14.00 2.12 -12.19
CA GLU A 239 14.81 1.18 -11.41
C GLU A 239 15.76 0.34 -12.29
N HIS A 240 15.77 0.58 -13.61
CA HIS A 240 16.60 -0.16 -14.60
C HIS A 240 16.42 -1.68 -14.54
N ILE A 241 15.18 -2.14 -14.39
CA ILE A 241 14.82 -3.56 -14.34
C ILE A 241 14.06 -4.00 -15.59
N ASP A 242 14.08 -5.30 -15.89
CA ASP A 242 13.20 -5.88 -16.91
C ASP A 242 11.74 -5.73 -16.47
N PRO A 243 10.85 -5.09 -17.27
CA PRO A 243 9.44 -4.92 -16.91
C PRO A 243 8.71 -6.25 -16.65
N PHE A 244 9.23 -7.36 -17.15
CA PHE A 244 8.71 -8.70 -16.88
C PHE A 244 9.24 -9.33 -15.59
N SER A 245 10.19 -8.70 -14.88
CA SER A 245 10.78 -9.23 -13.65
C SER A 245 9.85 -9.10 -12.44
N LEU A 246 8.90 -8.15 -12.48
CA LEU A 246 7.99 -7.91 -11.37
C LEU A 246 6.95 -9.02 -11.25
N LEU A 247 6.93 -9.66 -10.09
CA LEU A 247 5.89 -10.60 -9.70
C LEU A 247 4.98 -10.02 -8.63
N GLY A 248 3.70 -10.36 -8.72
CA GLY A 248 2.71 -9.83 -7.79
C GLY A 248 1.40 -10.63 -7.79
N SER A 249 0.34 -10.00 -7.29
CA SER A 249 -0.99 -10.57 -7.22
C SER A 249 -1.65 -10.67 -8.61
N PHE A 250 -2.80 -11.34 -8.68
CA PHE A 250 -3.65 -11.41 -9.87
C PHE A 250 -4.20 -10.04 -10.33
N ALA A 251 -4.06 -9.00 -9.53
CA ALA A 251 -4.44 -7.62 -9.85
C ALA A 251 -3.23 -6.69 -10.00
N GLY A 252 -1.99 -7.20 -9.96
CA GLY A 252 -0.77 -6.44 -10.19
C GLY A 252 -0.15 -5.78 -8.95
N ALA A 253 -0.63 -6.08 -7.76
CA ALA A 253 -0.03 -5.59 -6.51
C ALA A 253 1.29 -6.34 -6.20
N VAL A 254 2.30 -5.62 -5.70
CA VAL A 254 3.68 -6.09 -5.58
C VAL A 254 4.17 -6.12 -4.14
N GLY A 255 4.91 -7.17 -3.81
CA GLY A 255 5.72 -7.25 -2.60
C GLY A 255 4.95 -7.50 -1.31
N MET A 256 5.66 -7.39 -0.17
CA MET A 256 5.07 -7.61 1.15
C MET A 256 3.90 -6.67 1.46
N PRO A 257 3.95 -5.37 1.07
CA PRO A 257 2.89 -4.42 1.32
C PRO A 257 1.79 -4.41 0.24
N GLN A 258 1.88 -5.23 -0.80
CA GLN A 258 0.91 -5.28 -1.91
C GLN A 258 0.65 -3.89 -2.54
N PHE A 259 1.71 -3.13 -2.81
CA PHE A 259 1.59 -1.85 -3.50
C PHE A 259 1.32 -2.05 -4.99
N MET A 260 0.40 -1.27 -5.54
CA MET A 260 0.31 -1.09 -6.98
C MET A 260 1.56 -0.35 -7.50
N PRO A 261 1.99 -0.56 -8.75
CA PRO A 261 3.18 0.10 -9.30
C PRO A 261 3.20 1.63 -9.13
N GLY A 262 2.05 2.29 -9.27
CA GLY A 262 1.91 3.71 -8.99
C GLY A 262 2.19 4.08 -7.53
N ASN A 263 1.78 3.23 -6.59
CA ASN A 263 2.09 3.44 -5.18
C ASN A 263 3.58 3.22 -4.89
N ILE A 264 4.25 2.28 -5.58
CA ILE A 264 5.70 2.10 -5.46
C ILE A 264 6.43 3.36 -5.91
N LEU A 265 6.07 3.91 -7.08
CA LEU A 265 6.68 5.13 -7.61
C LEU A 265 6.51 6.33 -6.67
N LYS A 266 5.36 6.42 -6.00
CA LYS A 266 4.96 7.59 -5.21
C LYS A 266 5.33 7.49 -3.74
N TYR A 267 5.24 6.31 -3.16
CA TYR A 267 5.37 6.10 -1.70
C TYR A 267 6.45 5.09 -1.33
N GLY A 268 7.05 4.40 -2.31
CA GLY A 268 8.15 3.47 -2.05
C GLY A 268 9.37 4.18 -1.49
N VAL A 269 9.98 3.57 -0.48
CA VAL A 269 11.16 4.10 0.22
C VAL A 269 12.25 3.04 0.23
N ASP A 270 13.44 3.40 -0.25
CA ASP A 270 14.68 2.66 0.01
C ASP A 270 15.05 2.90 1.48
N PHE A 271 14.51 2.05 2.36
CA PHE A 271 14.64 2.26 3.81
C PHE A 271 15.87 1.58 4.38
N ASP A 272 16.52 0.64 3.67
CA ASP A 272 17.84 0.11 4.05
C ASP A 272 19.00 0.90 3.43
N GLY A 273 18.71 1.78 2.49
CA GLY A 273 19.66 2.70 1.86
C GLY A 273 20.64 1.99 0.93
N ASP A 274 20.20 0.91 0.26
CA ASP A 274 21.01 0.16 -0.70
C ASP A 274 20.94 0.72 -2.13
N GLY A 275 20.04 1.70 -2.37
CA GLY A 275 19.85 2.40 -3.63
C GLY A 275 18.69 1.84 -4.47
N ILE A 276 17.92 0.89 -3.94
CA ILE A 276 16.81 0.21 -4.65
C ILE A 276 15.61 0.12 -3.72
N VAL A 277 14.41 0.31 -4.24
CA VAL A 277 13.16 0.02 -3.52
C VAL A 277 12.73 -1.42 -3.81
N ASP A 278 13.05 -2.36 -2.91
CA ASP A 278 12.71 -3.78 -3.07
C ASP A 278 11.62 -4.21 -2.08
N LEU A 279 10.37 -3.94 -2.39
CA LEU A 279 9.22 -4.29 -1.54
C LEU A 279 8.96 -5.80 -1.45
N ARG A 280 9.64 -6.60 -2.25
CA ARG A 280 9.47 -8.06 -2.27
C ARG A 280 10.44 -8.78 -1.33
N ASN A 281 11.71 -8.38 -1.34
CA ASN A 281 12.77 -9.11 -0.64
C ASN A 281 13.37 -8.29 0.51
N SER A 282 13.19 -6.96 0.56
CA SER A 282 13.58 -6.11 1.68
C SER A 282 12.41 -5.85 2.61
N ALA A 283 12.43 -6.47 3.80
CA ALA A 283 11.47 -6.15 4.85
C ALA A 283 11.61 -4.70 5.32
N GLN A 284 12.83 -4.13 5.24
CA GLN A 284 13.11 -2.76 5.64
C GLN A 284 12.39 -1.78 4.73
N ASP A 285 12.47 -1.97 3.40
CA ASP A 285 11.79 -1.12 2.43
C ASP A 285 10.27 -1.24 2.54
N ALA A 286 9.78 -2.48 2.76
CA ALA A 286 8.36 -2.71 2.97
C ALA A 286 7.84 -1.96 4.22
N ILE A 287 8.57 -2.00 5.34
CA ILE A 287 8.25 -1.31 6.58
C ILE A 287 8.26 0.21 6.37
N GLY A 288 9.33 0.75 5.79
CA GLY A 288 9.45 2.18 5.51
C GLY A 288 8.38 2.69 4.56
N SER A 289 8.09 1.94 3.50
CA SER A 289 7.09 2.31 2.49
C SER A 289 5.67 2.28 3.05
N VAL A 290 5.32 1.30 3.91
CA VAL A 290 4.01 1.26 4.60
C VAL A 290 3.86 2.47 5.51
N ALA A 291 4.88 2.79 6.29
CA ALA A 291 4.83 3.95 7.19
C ALA A 291 4.70 5.26 6.41
N ASN A 292 5.48 5.44 5.34
CA ASN A 292 5.40 6.59 4.45
C ASN A 292 4.01 6.73 3.82
N PHE A 293 3.45 5.62 3.30
CA PHE A 293 2.10 5.62 2.73
C PHE A 293 1.06 6.15 3.71
N LEU A 294 1.08 5.71 4.96
CA LEU A 294 0.12 6.14 5.97
C LEU A 294 0.25 7.64 6.27
N VAL A 295 1.47 8.16 6.39
CA VAL A 295 1.71 9.60 6.60
C VAL A 295 1.18 10.43 5.44
N GLU A 296 1.49 10.04 4.20
CA GLU A 296 1.01 10.70 2.99
C GLU A 296 -0.53 10.63 2.83
N HIS A 297 -1.18 9.73 3.56
CA HIS A 297 -2.63 9.59 3.58
C HIS A 297 -3.29 10.08 4.87
N GLY A 298 -2.60 10.93 5.63
CA GLY A 298 -3.18 11.65 6.77
C GLY A 298 -2.98 10.98 8.12
N TRP A 299 -2.04 10.05 8.27
CA TRP A 299 -1.63 9.60 9.59
C TRP A 299 -1.07 10.77 10.39
N ASN A 300 -1.67 11.04 11.55
CA ASN A 300 -1.24 12.10 12.43
C ASN A 300 -0.46 11.52 13.62
N ARG A 301 0.83 11.80 13.69
CA ARG A 301 1.73 11.34 14.76
C ARG A 301 1.45 11.96 16.13
N GLU A 302 0.74 13.08 16.17
CA GLU A 302 0.39 13.77 17.43
C GLU A 302 -0.75 13.06 18.17
N PHE A 303 -1.43 12.09 17.51
CA PHE A 303 -2.49 11.32 18.14
C PHE A 303 -1.89 10.12 18.87
N SER A 304 -1.80 10.22 20.19
CA SER A 304 -1.32 9.15 21.08
C SER A 304 -2.40 8.15 21.48
N ASP A 305 -3.68 8.49 21.26
CA ASP A 305 -4.83 7.63 21.55
C ASP A 305 -4.98 6.54 20.46
N PRO A 306 -5.65 5.41 20.80
CA PRO A 306 -5.91 4.36 19.82
C PRO A 306 -6.64 4.90 18.59
N PRO A 307 -6.34 4.40 17.39
CA PRO A 307 -7.01 4.83 16.16
C PRO A 307 -8.54 4.63 16.19
N VAL A 308 -9.00 3.70 16.98
CA VAL A 308 -10.41 3.32 17.10
C VAL A 308 -10.72 2.83 18.52
N VAL A 309 -11.88 3.22 19.04
CA VAL A 309 -12.41 2.80 20.35
C VAL A 309 -13.82 2.26 20.22
N GLN A 310 -14.18 1.26 21.02
CA GLN A 310 -15.52 0.68 21.01
C GLN A 310 -16.56 1.68 21.47
N ALA A 311 -17.75 1.62 20.87
CA ALA A 311 -18.86 2.50 21.16
C ALA A 311 -20.16 1.72 21.32
N ASP A 312 -21.04 2.25 22.15
CA ASP A 312 -22.44 1.89 22.25
C ASP A 312 -23.31 2.95 21.58
N VAL A 313 -24.43 2.53 21.02
CA VAL A 313 -25.37 3.42 20.33
C VAL A 313 -26.77 3.37 20.94
N ALA A 314 -27.39 4.52 21.11
CA ALA A 314 -28.70 4.61 21.71
C ALA A 314 -29.81 4.00 20.83
N PRO A 315 -30.90 3.49 21.44
CA PRO A 315 -32.05 2.96 20.70
C PRO A 315 -32.79 4.00 19.85
N SER A 316 -32.56 5.28 20.10
CA SER A 316 -33.20 6.41 19.37
C SER A 316 -32.87 6.46 17.88
N LEU A 317 -31.83 5.74 17.43
CA LEU A 317 -31.35 5.70 16.05
C LEU A 317 -30.89 7.06 15.46
N ALA A 318 -30.75 8.11 16.28
CA ALA A 318 -30.30 9.43 15.83
C ALA A 318 -28.86 9.42 15.29
N TRP A 319 -28.08 8.41 15.64
CA TRP A 319 -26.72 8.16 15.18
C TRP A 319 -26.63 7.59 13.74
N GLN A 320 -27.72 7.03 13.19
CA GLN A 320 -27.67 6.38 11.88
C GLN A 320 -27.15 7.29 10.76
N PRO A 321 -27.53 8.58 10.67
CA PRO A 321 -26.98 9.50 9.68
C PRO A 321 -25.46 9.75 9.81
N LEU A 322 -24.87 9.41 10.96
CA LEU A 322 -23.43 9.58 11.19
C LEU A 322 -22.60 8.43 10.58
N LEU A 323 -23.27 7.34 10.19
CA LEU A 323 -22.60 6.23 9.52
C LEU A 323 -22.18 6.58 8.10
N GLY A 324 -21.13 5.91 7.64
CA GLY A 324 -20.64 6.02 6.26
C GLY A 324 -19.58 7.10 6.09
N GLY A 325 -18.89 6.99 4.96
CA GLY A 325 -17.73 7.82 4.70
C GLY A 325 -16.43 7.16 5.15
N LEU A 326 -15.31 7.67 4.66
CA LEU A 326 -13.97 7.18 4.97
C LEU A 326 -13.07 8.31 5.47
N ASP A 327 -13.69 9.25 6.19
CA ASP A 327 -13.03 10.40 6.78
C ASP A 327 -13.72 10.77 8.11
N PRO A 328 -12.99 11.30 9.10
CA PRO A 328 -13.57 11.79 10.34
C PRO A 328 -14.34 13.11 10.08
N ARG A 329 -15.53 13.27 10.67
CA ARG A 329 -16.42 14.40 10.37
C ARG A 329 -17.05 15.05 11.59
N TYR A 330 -17.11 14.37 12.72
CA TYR A 330 -17.94 14.76 13.86
C TYR A 330 -17.09 15.07 15.08
N ARG A 331 -17.48 16.10 15.83
CA ARG A 331 -16.94 16.39 17.16
C ARG A 331 -17.48 15.40 18.19
N PRO A 332 -16.78 15.18 19.33
CA PRO A 332 -17.27 14.33 20.41
C PRO A 332 -18.68 14.72 20.89
N ALA A 333 -18.99 16.02 20.99
CA ALA A 333 -20.30 16.52 21.38
C ALA A 333 -21.41 16.07 20.41
N GLU A 334 -21.18 16.15 19.10
CA GLU A 334 -22.14 15.76 18.06
C GLU A 334 -22.42 14.23 18.13
N LEU A 335 -21.39 13.44 18.36
CA LEU A 335 -21.53 11.99 18.58
C LEU A 335 -22.38 11.69 19.82
N SER A 336 -22.10 12.38 20.93
CA SER A 336 -22.82 12.22 22.19
C SER A 336 -24.28 12.65 22.07
N GLU A 337 -24.56 13.79 21.43
CA GLU A 337 -25.93 14.29 21.16
C GLU A 337 -26.74 13.32 20.30
N ALA A 338 -26.07 12.63 19.35
CA ALA A 338 -26.69 11.58 18.55
C ALA A 338 -26.89 10.25 19.31
N GLY A 339 -26.42 10.14 20.55
CA GLY A 339 -26.54 8.96 21.38
C GLY A 339 -25.43 7.91 21.14
N VAL A 340 -24.25 8.35 20.71
CA VAL A 340 -23.04 7.51 20.64
C VAL A 340 -22.24 7.70 21.93
N ALA A 341 -21.97 6.63 22.65
CA ALA A 341 -21.21 6.64 23.89
C ALA A 341 -19.95 5.78 23.77
N THR A 342 -18.83 6.24 24.32
CA THR A 342 -17.56 5.50 24.38
C THR A 342 -17.10 5.41 25.83
N GLN A 343 -16.40 4.30 26.18
CA GLN A 343 -15.78 4.19 27.51
C GLN A 343 -14.52 5.07 27.62
N ALA A 344 -13.82 5.26 26.51
CA ALA A 344 -12.67 6.16 26.45
C ALA A 344 -13.11 7.59 26.26
N THR A 345 -12.47 8.53 26.95
CA THR A 345 -12.67 9.96 26.70
C THR A 345 -12.11 10.33 25.32
N LEU A 346 -12.96 10.94 24.50
CA LEU A 346 -12.53 11.46 23.19
C LEU A 346 -11.94 12.86 23.38
N ALA A 347 -10.88 13.17 22.64
CA ALA A 347 -10.26 14.49 22.65
C ALA A 347 -11.10 15.49 21.87
N ASP A 348 -11.39 16.68 22.44
CA ASP A 348 -12.27 17.69 21.83
C ASP A 348 -11.63 18.45 20.66
N ASP A 349 -10.31 18.36 20.50
CA ASP A 349 -9.53 19.09 19.50
C ASP A 349 -9.59 18.49 18.09
N ARG A 350 -10.21 17.32 17.92
CA ARG A 350 -10.21 16.56 16.67
C ARG A 350 -11.58 16.03 16.27
N LEU A 351 -11.66 15.55 15.02
CA LEU A 351 -12.87 14.93 14.46
C LEU A 351 -12.77 13.40 14.51
N TYR A 352 -13.94 12.80 14.55
CA TYR A 352 -14.12 11.35 14.56
C TYR A 352 -15.16 10.90 13.53
N GLY A 353 -15.22 9.60 13.24
CA GLY A 353 -16.29 8.99 12.47
C GLY A 353 -16.87 7.79 13.21
N LEU A 354 -18.15 7.52 12.97
CA LEU A 354 -18.83 6.33 13.48
C LEU A 354 -18.64 5.20 12.46
N VAL A 355 -18.16 4.07 12.94
CA VAL A 355 -17.85 2.86 12.18
C VAL A 355 -18.75 1.74 12.61
N ASP A 356 -19.38 1.01 11.66
CA ASP A 356 -20.17 -0.18 11.88
C ASP A 356 -19.46 -1.43 11.36
N LEU A 357 -19.45 -2.47 12.18
CA LEU A 357 -18.97 -3.79 11.82
C LEU A 357 -20.13 -4.78 11.87
N GLN A 358 -20.80 -4.94 10.72
CA GLN A 358 -21.99 -5.78 10.58
C GLN A 358 -21.64 -7.25 10.73
N ASN A 359 -22.43 -8.01 11.53
CA ASN A 359 -22.22 -9.42 11.83
C ASN A 359 -23.37 -10.33 11.30
N GLY A 360 -23.88 -10.03 10.12
CA GLY A 360 -24.96 -10.82 9.50
C GLY A 360 -26.24 -10.73 10.33
N ALA A 361 -26.66 -11.86 10.92
CA ALA A 361 -27.83 -11.92 11.82
C ALA A 361 -27.50 -11.58 13.27
N ALA A 362 -26.22 -11.54 13.65
CA ALA A 362 -25.79 -11.15 15.00
C ALA A 362 -25.73 -9.61 15.15
N ALA A 363 -25.56 -9.15 16.37
CA ALA A 363 -25.47 -7.72 16.66
C ALA A 363 -24.29 -7.05 15.93
N THR A 364 -24.55 -5.89 15.33
CA THR A 364 -23.52 -5.05 14.76
C THR A 364 -22.69 -4.43 15.89
N GLU A 365 -21.38 -4.42 15.71
CA GLU A 365 -20.46 -3.70 16.59
C GLU A 365 -20.29 -2.27 16.08
N TYR A 366 -20.24 -1.32 17.01
CA TYR A 366 -20.02 0.09 16.69
C TYR A 366 -18.72 0.57 17.33
N TRP A 367 -18.04 1.47 16.60
CA TRP A 367 -16.75 2.00 16.98
C TRP A 367 -16.65 3.48 16.61
N VAL A 368 -15.91 4.25 17.38
CA VAL A 368 -15.57 5.64 17.08
C VAL A 368 -14.10 5.68 16.68
N ALA A 369 -13.82 6.23 15.50
CA ALA A 369 -12.52 6.21 14.87
C ALA A 369 -11.99 7.64 14.60
N ASN A 370 -10.71 7.87 14.88
CA ASN A 370 -10.00 9.11 14.55
C ASN A 370 -9.37 9.05 13.14
N ALA A 371 -8.67 10.12 12.72
CA ALA A 371 -8.05 10.23 11.40
C ALA A 371 -7.07 9.08 11.11
N ASN A 372 -6.37 8.56 12.11
CA ASN A 372 -5.40 7.47 11.93
C ASN A 372 -6.04 6.16 11.47
N PHE A 373 -7.23 5.85 11.98
CA PHE A 373 -8.01 4.72 11.46
C PHE A 373 -8.41 4.93 10.00
N PHE A 374 -8.82 6.14 9.65
CA PHE A 374 -9.20 6.47 8.27
C PHE A 374 -8.00 6.51 7.33
N ALA A 375 -6.79 6.81 7.80
CA ALA A 375 -5.56 6.65 7.02
C ALA A 375 -5.34 5.18 6.61
N ILE A 376 -5.64 4.22 7.51
CA ILE A 376 -5.58 2.79 7.17
C ILE A 376 -6.62 2.44 6.08
N THR A 377 -7.80 3.05 6.08
CA THR A 377 -8.81 2.81 5.03
C THR A 377 -8.39 3.31 3.64
N LYS A 378 -7.37 4.17 3.52
CA LYS A 378 -6.83 4.57 2.21
C LYS A 378 -6.03 3.46 1.54
N TYR A 379 -5.55 2.51 2.34
CA TYR A 379 -4.93 1.27 1.82
C TYR A 379 -5.97 0.37 1.14
N ASN A 380 -7.09 0.17 1.82
CA ASN A 380 -8.25 -0.55 1.28
C ASN A 380 -9.53 0.10 1.86
N ARG A 381 -10.44 0.53 1.00
CA ARG A 381 -11.66 1.30 1.34
C ARG A 381 -12.70 0.45 2.09
N SER A 382 -12.31 -0.12 3.22
CA SER A 382 -13.13 -1.04 4.02
C SER A 382 -12.84 -0.89 5.51
N TYR A 383 -13.89 -0.71 6.31
CA TYR A 383 -13.79 -0.75 7.77
C TYR A 383 -13.32 -2.11 8.28
N PHE A 384 -13.79 -3.20 7.66
CA PHE A 384 -13.37 -4.55 8.00
C PHE A 384 -11.86 -4.75 7.82
N TYR A 385 -11.31 -4.23 6.72
CA TYR A 385 -9.88 -4.24 6.48
C TYR A 385 -9.12 -3.47 7.55
N ALA A 386 -9.47 -2.20 7.77
CA ALA A 386 -8.78 -1.34 8.72
C ALA A 386 -8.83 -1.91 10.15
N MET A 387 -9.98 -2.46 10.55
CA MET A 387 -10.11 -3.12 11.85
C MET A 387 -9.26 -4.40 11.92
N SER A 388 -9.20 -5.21 10.85
CA SER A 388 -8.32 -6.39 10.83
C SER A 388 -6.84 -6.03 10.99
N VAL A 389 -6.39 -4.91 10.41
CA VAL A 389 -5.04 -4.38 10.60
C VAL A 389 -4.79 -4.04 12.07
N VAL A 390 -5.70 -3.28 12.67
CA VAL A 390 -5.59 -2.86 14.08
C VAL A 390 -5.60 -4.07 15.02
N GLU A 391 -6.53 -4.99 14.83
CA GLU A 391 -6.66 -6.15 15.71
C GLU A 391 -5.52 -7.16 15.56
N LEU A 392 -5.06 -7.41 14.32
CA LEU A 392 -3.90 -8.27 14.09
C LEU A 392 -2.64 -7.66 14.73
N GLY A 393 -2.41 -6.37 14.54
CA GLY A 393 -1.28 -5.67 15.15
C GLY A 393 -1.29 -5.78 16.69
N ARG A 394 -2.46 -5.55 17.31
CA ARG A 394 -2.66 -5.72 18.75
C ARG A 394 -2.41 -7.17 19.22
N ALA A 395 -2.94 -8.16 18.49
CA ALA A 395 -2.76 -9.57 18.82
C ALA A 395 -1.29 -9.99 18.75
N VAL A 396 -0.55 -9.52 17.75
CA VAL A 396 0.90 -9.78 17.62
C VAL A 396 1.66 -9.11 18.77
N LYS A 397 1.36 -7.83 19.07
CA LYS A 397 1.99 -7.09 20.18
C LYS A 397 1.79 -7.79 21.53
N LEU A 398 0.55 -8.16 21.85
CA LEU A 398 0.22 -8.92 23.07
C LEU A 398 0.94 -10.27 23.14
N SER A 399 1.05 -10.98 22.00
CA SER A 399 1.73 -12.29 21.94
C SER A 399 3.25 -12.16 22.09
N ARG A 400 3.82 -10.98 21.90
CA ARG A 400 5.24 -10.67 22.20
C ARG A 400 5.46 -10.33 23.68
N GLY A 401 4.41 -10.08 24.46
CA GLY A 401 4.52 -9.63 25.85
C GLY A 401 4.81 -8.12 25.99
N LEU A 402 4.39 -7.33 25.01
CA LEU A 402 4.53 -5.87 24.97
C LEU A 402 3.22 -5.17 25.27
#